data_ca272420f764916a08b233897af62671
#
_entry.id   ca272420f764916a08b233897af62671
#
_cell.length_a   1.000
_cell.length_b   1.000
_cell.length_c   1.000
_cell.angle_alpha   90.00
_cell.angle_beta   90.00
_cell.angle_gamma   90.00
#
_symmetry.space_group_name_H-M   'P 1'
#
loop_
_entity.id
_entity.type
_entity.pdbx_description
1 polymer ?
#
loop_
_entity_poly.entity_id
_entity_poly.type
_entity_poly.pdbx_seq_one_letter_code
_entity_poly.pdbx_strand_id
1 'polypeptide(L)'
;MSAPPERRPATLDDPPVDVSDPHELLLRYLDWYREALLRKLDGLTEPELRAPVGPLGWSPLGLVKHLGWVERRWMRWGFAAEDVLAYPSEDDEAEWRVPADESVGDVLAAYHDEVRRSRALAASADLAEPARLGGRFRAAAQAPSLGRILFHLFQEYARHVGHLDIARELLDGTVGE
;
A
#
# COMPACT_ATOMS: atom_id res chain seq x y z
N MET A 1 -24.95 30.41 -10.41
CA MET A 1 -24.49 29.27 -9.60
C MET A 1 -22.97 29.27 -9.71
N SER A 2 -22.28 29.69 -8.65
CA SER A 2 -20.81 29.64 -8.61
C SER A 2 -20.38 28.19 -8.46
N ALA A 3 -19.42 27.77 -9.27
CA ALA A 3 -18.78 26.47 -9.12
C ALA A 3 -18.19 26.35 -7.70
N PRO A 4 -18.25 25.17 -7.06
CA PRO A 4 -17.59 24.98 -5.79
C PRO A 4 -16.08 25.20 -5.96
N PRO A 5 -15.38 25.71 -4.93
CA PRO A 5 -13.95 25.93 -5.00
C PRO A 5 -13.25 24.59 -5.25
N GLU A 6 -12.42 24.54 -6.31
CA GLU A 6 -11.51 23.42 -6.56
C GLU A 6 -10.68 23.17 -5.31
N ARG A 7 -10.94 22.08 -4.61
CA ARG A 7 -10.05 21.57 -3.57
C ARG A 7 -8.85 20.94 -4.26
N ARG A 8 -7.80 21.71 -4.47
CA ARG A 8 -6.49 21.13 -4.76
C ARG A 8 -6.04 20.36 -3.52
N PRO A 9 -5.78 19.05 -3.59
CA PRO A 9 -5.14 18.36 -2.49
C PRO A 9 -3.77 19.01 -2.24
N ALA A 10 -3.34 19.07 -0.98
CA ALA A 10 -2.00 19.51 -0.65
C ALA A 10 -1.00 18.55 -1.33
N THR A 11 -0.07 19.08 -2.12
CA THR A 11 1.00 18.28 -2.72
C THR A 11 1.91 17.74 -1.63
N LEU A 12 2.32 16.48 -1.72
CA LEU A 12 3.39 15.94 -0.88
C LEU A 12 4.73 16.44 -1.41
N ASP A 13 5.61 16.83 -0.49
CA ASP A 13 6.98 17.12 -0.88
C ASP A 13 7.68 15.81 -1.27
N ASP A 14 8.39 15.83 -2.39
CA ASP A 14 9.25 14.72 -2.80
C ASP A 14 10.31 14.41 -1.75
N PRO A 15 10.85 13.19 -1.72
CA PRO A 15 12.03 12.89 -0.91
C PRO A 15 13.15 13.91 -1.16
N PRO A 16 13.93 14.32 -0.10
CA PRO A 16 14.94 15.35 -0.24
C PRO A 16 15.95 15.03 -1.34
N VAL A 17 16.29 16.05 -2.16
CA VAL A 17 17.16 15.92 -3.35
C VAL A 17 18.61 15.53 -3.03
N ASP A 18 19.04 15.67 -1.79
CA ASP A 18 20.38 15.32 -1.29
C ASP A 18 20.50 13.86 -0.82
N VAL A 19 19.39 13.11 -0.78
CA VAL A 19 19.42 11.68 -0.46
C VAL A 19 19.96 10.91 -1.64
N SER A 20 21.19 10.41 -1.52
CA SER A 20 21.89 9.65 -2.56
C SER A 20 22.08 8.16 -2.26
N ASP A 21 21.91 7.75 -1.00
CA ASP A 21 21.96 6.34 -0.62
C ASP A 21 20.74 5.61 -1.20
N PRO A 22 20.95 4.53 -2.00
CA PRO A 22 19.83 3.86 -2.68
C PRO A 22 18.84 3.18 -1.71
N HIS A 23 19.31 2.71 -0.55
CA HIS A 23 18.44 2.11 0.46
C HIS A 23 17.54 3.18 1.08
N GLU A 24 18.14 4.25 1.56
CA GLU A 24 17.41 5.37 2.15
C GLU A 24 16.42 5.96 1.14
N LEU A 25 16.85 6.19 -0.11
CA LEU A 25 16.00 6.74 -1.16
C LEU A 25 14.78 5.84 -1.44
N LEU A 26 14.99 4.53 -1.53
CA LEU A 26 13.90 3.57 -1.76
C LEU A 26 12.89 3.57 -0.60
N LEU A 27 13.36 3.61 0.66
CA LEU A 27 12.48 3.68 1.83
C LEU A 27 11.68 4.99 1.87
N ARG A 28 12.31 6.12 1.54
CA ARG A 28 11.63 7.42 1.51
C ARG A 28 10.56 7.49 0.41
N TYR A 29 10.84 6.95 -0.79
CA TYR A 29 9.82 6.87 -1.84
C TYR A 29 8.68 5.91 -1.48
N LEU A 30 8.95 4.78 -0.82
CA LEU A 30 7.89 3.91 -0.33
C LEU A 30 7.01 4.64 0.69
N ASP A 31 7.60 5.41 1.60
CA ASP A 31 6.85 6.19 2.58
C ASP A 31 6.04 7.31 1.93
N TRP A 32 6.61 7.97 0.92
CA TRP A 32 5.89 8.97 0.12
C TRP A 32 4.65 8.38 -0.56
N TYR A 33 4.77 7.19 -1.18
CA TYR A 33 3.63 6.51 -1.80
C TYR A 33 2.59 6.05 -0.78
N ARG A 34 2.99 5.61 0.42
CA ARG A 34 2.09 5.26 1.52
C ARG A 34 1.27 6.46 1.99
N GLU A 35 1.92 7.62 2.08
CA GLU A 35 1.26 8.88 2.41
C GLU A 35 0.36 9.37 1.26
N ALA A 36 0.82 9.28 0.02
CA ALA A 36 0.02 9.60 -1.15
C ALA A 36 -1.26 8.76 -1.23
N LEU A 37 -1.18 7.45 -0.97
CA LEU A 37 -2.33 6.56 -0.88
C LEU A 37 -3.38 7.10 0.10
N LEU A 38 -2.97 7.39 1.35
CA LEU A 38 -3.89 7.82 2.41
C LEU A 38 -4.48 9.20 2.10
N ARG A 39 -3.68 10.14 1.61
CA ARG A 39 -4.14 11.46 1.22
C ARG A 39 -5.22 11.41 0.13
N LYS A 40 -5.14 10.45 -0.78
CA LYS A 40 -6.16 10.27 -1.83
C LYS A 40 -7.49 9.74 -1.28
N LEU A 41 -7.57 9.34 -0.01
CA LEU A 41 -8.82 9.03 0.67
C LEU A 41 -9.46 10.26 1.33
N ASP A 42 -8.70 11.33 1.52
CA ASP A 42 -9.18 12.53 2.20
C ASP A 42 -10.37 13.14 1.49
N GLY A 43 -11.40 13.47 2.28
CA GLY A 43 -12.64 14.08 1.79
C GLY A 43 -13.65 13.10 1.21
N LEU A 44 -13.31 11.82 1.03
CA LEU A 44 -14.28 10.79 0.67
C LEU A 44 -15.15 10.44 1.89
N THR A 45 -16.45 10.34 1.66
CA THR A 45 -17.39 9.84 2.67
C THR A 45 -17.27 8.32 2.83
N GLU A 46 -17.74 7.77 3.95
CA GLU A 46 -17.70 6.31 4.16
C GLU A 46 -18.41 5.52 3.04
N PRO A 47 -19.59 5.93 2.52
CA PRO A 47 -20.17 5.27 1.35
C PRO A 47 -19.25 5.28 0.12
N GLU A 48 -18.56 6.38 -0.18
CA GLU A 48 -17.63 6.48 -1.31
C GLU A 48 -16.37 5.63 -1.11
N LEU A 49 -15.86 5.56 0.13
CA LEU A 49 -14.74 4.68 0.47
C LEU A 49 -15.05 3.20 0.25
N ARG A 50 -16.32 2.79 0.46
CA ARG A 50 -16.77 1.39 0.40
C ARG A 50 -17.35 0.98 -0.94
N ALA A 51 -17.89 1.92 -1.69
CA ALA A 51 -18.52 1.61 -2.96
C ALA A 51 -17.49 1.26 -4.04
N PRO A 52 -17.73 0.23 -4.85
CA PRO A 52 -16.93 0.00 -6.05
C PRO A 52 -17.00 1.20 -6.99
N VAL A 53 -15.85 1.64 -7.50
CA VAL A 53 -15.77 2.79 -8.40
C VAL A 53 -16.09 2.36 -9.82
N GLY A 54 -17.29 2.70 -10.30
CA GLY A 54 -17.74 2.51 -11.69
C GLY A 54 -17.26 1.20 -12.32
N PRO A 55 -16.59 1.27 -13.49
CA PRO A 55 -16.14 0.07 -14.19
C PRO A 55 -14.91 -0.60 -13.56
N LEU A 56 -14.30 0.01 -12.54
CA LEU A 56 -13.08 -0.51 -11.91
C LEU A 56 -13.37 -1.74 -11.03
N GLY A 57 -14.57 -1.82 -10.45
CA GLY A 57 -15.05 -2.99 -9.70
C GLY A 57 -14.50 -3.13 -8.27
N TRP A 58 -13.54 -2.31 -7.85
CA TRP A 58 -12.97 -2.27 -6.50
C TRP A 58 -13.29 -0.93 -5.82
N SER A 59 -13.22 -0.90 -4.50
CA SER A 59 -13.44 0.31 -3.70
C SER A 59 -12.13 0.91 -3.19
N PRO A 60 -12.05 2.23 -2.95
CA PRO A 60 -10.89 2.86 -2.35
C PRO A 60 -10.41 2.18 -1.06
N LEU A 61 -11.34 1.84 -0.18
CA LEU A 61 -11.02 1.14 1.07
C LEU A 61 -10.53 -0.29 0.84
N GLY A 62 -11.09 -0.99 -0.15
CA GLY A 62 -10.63 -2.31 -0.56
C GLY A 62 -9.20 -2.30 -1.09
N LEU A 63 -8.81 -1.24 -1.80
CA LEU A 63 -7.44 -1.05 -2.28
C LEU A 63 -6.46 -0.85 -1.11
N VAL A 64 -6.82 -0.08 -0.07
CA VAL A 64 -5.99 0.07 1.14
C VAL A 64 -5.84 -1.28 1.85
N LYS A 65 -6.93 -2.03 1.99
CA LYS A 65 -6.91 -3.38 2.58
C LYS A 65 -5.97 -4.30 1.80
N HIS A 66 -6.09 -4.33 0.48
CA HIS A 66 -5.19 -5.09 -0.40
C HIS A 66 -3.72 -4.74 -0.16
N LEU A 67 -3.36 -3.45 -0.15
CA LEU A 67 -1.97 -3.03 0.10
C LEU A 67 -1.47 -3.42 1.49
N GLY A 68 -2.32 -3.42 2.51
CA GLY A 68 -1.97 -3.97 3.83
C GLY A 68 -1.61 -5.47 3.76
N TRP A 69 -2.37 -6.27 2.99
CA TRP A 69 -2.06 -7.67 2.76
C TRP A 69 -0.80 -7.86 1.90
N VAL A 70 -0.53 -6.98 0.95
CA VAL A 70 0.72 -6.97 0.16
C VAL A 70 1.93 -6.74 1.08
N GLU A 71 1.87 -5.75 1.98
CA GLU A 71 2.92 -5.50 2.98
C GLU A 71 3.20 -6.75 3.84
N ARG A 72 2.15 -7.33 4.44
CA ARG A 72 2.24 -8.54 5.25
C ARG A 72 2.86 -9.70 4.48
N ARG A 73 2.36 -9.96 3.29
CA ARG A 73 2.76 -11.08 2.44
C ARG A 73 4.21 -11.03 2.00
N TRP A 74 4.72 -9.84 1.69
CA TRP A 74 6.08 -9.68 1.21
C TRP A 74 7.10 -9.46 2.32
N MET A 75 6.77 -8.72 3.36
CA MET A 75 7.72 -8.39 4.43
C MET A 75 7.68 -9.41 5.57
N ARG A 76 6.52 -9.67 6.15
CA ARG A 76 6.43 -10.55 7.31
C ARG A 76 6.54 -12.02 6.92
N TRP A 77 5.63 -12.50 6.09
CA TRP A 77 5.65 -13.89 5.61
C TRP A 77 6.78 -14.15 4.63
N GLY A 78 7.08 -13.20 3.72
CA GLY A 78 8.13 -13.28 2.72
C GLY A 78 9.52 -13.10 3.32
N PHE A 79 9.89 -11.87 3.62
CA PHE A 79 11.26 -11.54 4.04
C PHE A 79 11.62 -12.17 5.40
N ALA A 80 10.78 -11.96 6.43
CA ALA A 80 11.06 -12.39 7.79
C ALA A 80 10.69 -13.85 8.08
N ALA A 81 9.95 -14.52 7.19
CA ALA A 81 9.40 -15.87 7.38
C ALA A 81 8.58 -16.03 8.67
N GLU A 82 7.85 -14.96 9.07
CA GLU A 82 6.95 -15.03 10.22
C GLU A 82 5.80 -16.01 9.95
N ASP A 83 5.36 -16.69 11.00
CA ASP A 83 4.17 -17.56 10.96
C ASP A 83 2.90 -16.71 11.03
N VAL A 84 2.50 -16.18 9.89
CA VAL A 84 1.31 -15.33 9.72
C VAL A 84 0.51 -15.76 8.50
N LEU A 85 -0.79 -15.47 8.54
CA LEU A 85 -1.62 -15.65 7.35
C LEU A 85 -1.12 -14.70 6.23
N ALA A 86 -0.92 -15.26 5.05
CA ALA A 86 -0.49 -14.52 3.86
C ALA A 86 -1.68 -13.87 3.13
N TYR A 87 -2.87 -14.41 3.32
CA TYR A 87 -4.14 -14.00 2.70
C TYR A 87 -5.25 -14.07 3.73
N PRO A 88 -6.31 -13.27 3.61
CA PRO A 88 -7.43 -13.29 4.56
C PRO A 88 -8.23 -14.61 4.51
N SER A 89 -8.27 -15.27 3.35
CA SER A 89 -8.92 -16.56 3.12
C SER A 89 -8.39 -17.20 1.83
N GLU A 90 -8.97 -18.34 1.41
CA GLU A 90 -8.70 -18.97 0.11
C GLU A 90 -9.38 -18.26 -1.07
N ASP A 91 -10.25 -17.29 -0.82
CA ASP A 91 -10.89 -16.46 -1.84
C ASP A 91 -9.93 -15.35 -2.28
N ASP A 92 -9.49 -15.36 -3.53
CA ASP A 92 -8.54 -14.41 -4.10
C ASP A 92 -9.02 -12.95 -4.04
N GLU A 93 -10.34 -12.72 -3.94
CA GLU A 93 -10.91 -11.39 -3.83
C GLU A 93 -11.09 -10.91 -2.38
N ALA A 94 -10.88 -11.77 -1.39
CA ALA A 94 -11.12 -11.44 0.01
C ALA A 94 -10.26 -10.28 0.52
N GLU A 95 -9.06 -10.10 -0.03
CA GLU A 95 -8.18 -8.97 0.32
C GLU A 95 -8.66 -7.61 -0.23
N TRP A 96 -9.59 -7.63 -1.21
CA TRP A 96 -10.20 -6.42 -1.80
C TRP A 96 -11.57 -6.10 -1.22
N ARG A 97 -12.20 -7.08 -0.58
CA ARG A 97 -13.55 -6.96 -0.05
C ARG A 97 -13.51 -6.49 1.40
N VAL A 98 -14.24 -5.41 1.68
CA VAL A 98 -14.44 -4.90 3.04
C VAL A 98 -15.85 -5.26 3.49
N PRO A 99 -16.02 -6.28 4.37
CA PRO A 99 -17.32 -6.65 4.92
C PRO A 99 -17.98 -5.49 5.68
N ALA A 100 -19.30 -5.54 5.84
CA ALA A 100 -20.04 -4.48 6.51
C ALA A 100 -19.73 -4.33 8.01
N ASP A 101 -19.23 -5.40 8.63
CA ASP A 101 -18.82 -5.44 10.03
C ASP A 101 -17.36 -5.03 10.27
N GLU A 102 -16.57 -4.83 9.20
CA GLU A 102 -15.21 -4.30 9.29
C GLU A 102 -15.24 -2.79 9.08
N SER A 103 -14.97 -1.99 10.10
CA SER A 103 -15.03 -0.53 10.01
C SER A 103 -13.90 0.07 9.17
N VAL A 104 -14.08 1.31 8.67
CA VAL A 104 -13.00 2.07 8.01
C VAL A 104 -11.79 2.18 8.93
N GLY A 105 -12.03 2.44 10.23
CA GLY A 105 -10.98 2.53 11.24
C GLY A 105 -10.19 1.23 11.40
N ASP A 106 -10.86 0.07 11.35
CA ASP A 106 -10.18 -1.23 11.45
C ASP A 106 -9.27 -1.49 10.24
N VAL A 107 -9.73 -1.21 9.03
CA VAL A 107 -8.93 -1.36 7.81
C VAL A 107 -7.69 -0.46 7.85
N LEU A 108 -7.87 0.81 8.21
CA LEU A 108 -6.76 1.76 8.31
C LEU A 108 -5.78 1.37 9.42
N ALA A 109 -6.26 0.93 10.58
CA ALA A 109 -5.42 0.48 11.69
C ALA A 109 -4.60 -0.75 11.30
N ALA A 110 -5.22 -1.73 10.63
CA ALA A 110 -4.53 -2.92 10.14
C ALA A 110 -3.46 -2.55 9.10
N TYR A 111 -3.79 -1.68 8.15
CA TYR A 111 -2.83 -1.17 7.16
C TYR A 111 -1.63 -0.49 7.84
N HIS A 112 -1.88 0.44 8.76
CA HIS A 112 -0.82 1.14 9.49
C HIS A 112 0.06 0.19 10.31
N ASP A 113 -0.51 -0.88 10.90
CA ASP A 113 0.26 -1.89 11.62
C ASP A 113 1.22 -2.63 10.69
N GLU A 114 0.76 -3.06 9.54
CA GLU A 114 1.60 -3.75 8.56
C GLU A 114 2.71 -2.84 8.01
N VAL A 115 2.40 -1.58 7.68
CA VAL A 115 3.40 -0.59 7.25
C VAL A 115 4.46 -0.36 8.33
N ARG A 116 4.04 -0.21 9.60
CA ARG A 116 4.99 -0.03 10.72
C ARG A 116 5.95 -1.22 10.85
N ARG A 117 5.43 -2.46 10.74
CA ARG A 117 6.23 -3.68 10.79
C ARG A 117 7.18 -3.78 9.60
N SER A 118 6.72 -3.50 8.41
CA SER A 118 7.53 -3.47 7.19
C SER A 118 8.68 -2.47 7.31
N ARG A 119 8.42 -1.26 7.81
CA ARG A 119 9.46 -0.25 8.06
C ARG A 119 10.52 -0.77 9.04
N ALA A 120 10.11 -1.39 10.14
CA ALA A 120 11.03 -1.93 11.13
C ALA A 120 11.94 -3.03 10.54
N LEU A 121 11.37 -3.94 9.75
CA LEU A 121 12.12 -4.99 9.08
C LEU A 121 13.11 -4.42 8.04
N ALA A 122 12.64 -3.47 7.22
CA ALA A 122 13.48 -2.87 6.18
C ALA A 122 14.63 -2.03 6.74
N ALA A 123 14.39 -1.30 7.84
CA ALA A 123 15.43 -0.48 8.48
C ALA A 123 16.53 -1.30 9.19
N SER A 124 16.25 -2.58 9.51
CA SER A 124 17.18 -3.43 10.25
C SER A 124 18.04 -4.36 9.39
N ALA A 125 17.87 -4.35 8.06
CA ALA A 125 18.49 -5.31 7.16
C ALA A 125 19.13 -4.61 5.96
N ASP A 126 20.12 -5.27 5.34
CA ASP A 126 20.77 -4.79 4.11
C ASP A 126 19.93 -5.13 2.88
N LEU A 127 19.97 -4.29 1.82
CA LEU A 127 19.26 -4.56 0.56
C LEU A 127 19.65 -5.89 -0.08
N ALA A 128 20.89 -6.35 0.12
CA ALA A 128 21.37 -7.62 -0.39
C ALA A 128 21.00 -8.83 0.49
N GLU A 129 20.47 -8.59 1.71
CA GLU A 129 20.08 -9.67 2.62
C GLU A 129 18.98 -10.54 1.99
N PRO A 130 19.19 -11.88 1.87
CA PRO A 130 18.18 -12.75 1.32
C PRO A 130 17.01 -12.96 2.30
N ALA A 131 15.83 -13.14 1.76
CA ALA A 131 14.65 -13.52 2.55
C ALA A 131 14.89 -14.85 3.29
N ARG A 132 14.34 -14.95 4.51
CA ARG A 132 14.41 -16.14 5.34
C ARG A 132 13.58 -17.27 4.74
N LEU A 133 14.05 -18.51 4.98
CA LEU A 133 13.33 -19.71 4.56
C LEU A 133 12.33 -20.13 5.66
N GLY A 134 11.23 -20.77 5.23
CA GLY A 134 10.19 -21.28 6.14
C GLY A 134 8.83 -20.61 6.00
N GLY A 135 8.80 -19.34 5.56
CA GLY A 135 7.59 -18.63 5.18
C GLY A 135 7.21 -18.86 3.72
N ARG A 136 7.17 -17.77 2.95
CA ARG A 136 6.86 -17.79 1.51
C ARG A 136 7.87 -18.59 0.69
N PHE A 137 9.14 -18.52 1.05
CA PHE A 137 10.24 -19.14 0.31
C PHE A 137 10.72 -20.41 1.01
N ARG A 138 10.82 -21.53 0.28
CA ARG A 138 11.17 -22.85 0.80
C ARG A 138 12.59 -23.27 0.48
N ALA A 139 13.23 -22.63 -0.49
CA ALA A 139 14.60 -22.94 -0.93
C ALA A 139 15.39 -21.64 -1.17
N ALA A 140 16.69 -21.64 -0.89
CA ALA A 140 17.57 -20.49 -1.05
C ALA A 140 17.56 -19.92 -2.48
N ALA A 141 17.46 -20.78 -3.49
CA ALA A 141 17.38 -20.36 -4.90
C ALA A 141 16.09 -19.58 -5.24
N GLN A 142 15.09 -19.60 -4.36
CA GLN A 142 13.82 -18.88 -4.53
C GLN A 142 13.74 -17.63 -3.69
N ALA A 143 14.64 -17.48 -2.69
CA ALA A 143 14.60 -16.38 -1.73
C ALA A 143 15.19 -15.11 -2.37
N PRO A 144 14.37 -14.09 -2.66
CA PRO A 144 14.85 -12.81 -3.17
C PRO A 144 15.60 -12.03 -2.08
N SER A 145 16.40 -11.05 -2.50
CA SER A 145 16.95 -10.09 -1.55
C SER A 145 15.88 -9.11 -1.06
N LEU A 146 16.15 -8.45 0.07
CA LEU A 146 15.31 -7.36 0.58
C LEU A 146 15.06 -6.29 -0.48
N GLY A 147 16.11 -5.85 -1.18
CA GLY A 147 15.99 -4.86 -2.25
C GLY A 147 15.00 -5.29 -3.33
N ARG A 148 15.03 -6.56 -3.76
CA ARG A 148 14.06 -7.09 -4.73
C ARG A 148 12.62 -7.02 -4.19
N ILE A 149 12.41 -7.30 -2.91
CA ILE A 149 11.09 -7.22 -2.26
C ILE A 149 10.63 -5.76 -2.18
N LEU A 150 11.50 -4.85 -1.73
CA LEU A 150 11.15 -3.43 -1.62
C LEU A 150 10.83 -2.80 -2.98
N PHE A 151 11.55 -3.17 -4.05
CA PHE A 151 11.18 -2.75 -5.41
C PHE A 151 9.83 -3.32 -5.87
N HIS A 152 9.49 -4.52 -5.44
CA HIS A 152 8.16 -5.06 -5.70
C HIS A 152 7.07 -4.25 -4.96
N LEU A 153 7.27 -3.94 -3.69
CA LEU A 153 6.36 -3.06 -2.93
C LEU A 153 6.22 -1.69 -3.60
N PHE A 154 7.35 -1.09 -4.00
CA PHE A 154 7.34 0.18 -4.73
C PHE A 154 6.49 0.10 -6.01
N GLN A 155 6.64 -0.97 -6.80
CA GLN A 155 5.83 -1.21 -8.00
C GLN A 155 4.33 -1.33 -7.68
N GLU A 156 3.97 -2.05 -6.60
CA GLU A 156 2.58 -2.20 -6.15
C GLU A 156 1.99 -0.83 -5.78
N TYR A 157 2.70 -0.07 -4.94
CA TYR A 157 2.23 1.26 -4.54
C TYR A 157 2.11 2.22 -5.71
N ALA A 158 3.12 2.32 -6.58
CA ALA A 158 3.10 3.21 -7.73
C ALA A 158 1.91 2.91 -8.67
N ARG A 159 1.66 1.61 -8.91
CA ARG A 159 0.52 1.15 -9.72
C ARG A 159 -0.81 1.52 -9.08
N HIS A 160 -0.96 1.21 -7.79
CA HIS A 160 -2.25 1.35 -7.10
C HIS A 160 -2.58 2.78 -6.71
N VAL A 161 -1.60 3.63 -6.44
CA VAL A 161 -1.81 5.07 -6.27
C VAL A 161 -2.30 5.69 -7.58
N GLY A 162 -1.70 5.32 -8.73
CA GLY A 162 -2.20 5.74 -10.04
C GLY A 162 -3.62 5.23 -10.37
N HIS A 163 -3.99 4.02 -9.92
CA HIS A 163 -5.38 3.55 -10.02
C HIS A 163 -6.33 4.40 -9.19
N LEU A 164 -5.89 4.82 -8.00
CA LEU A 164 -6.68 5.66 -7.10
C LEU A 164 -6.83 7.10 -7.64
N ASP A 165 -5.86 7.60 -8.41
CA ASP A 165 -6.01 8.87 -9.15
C ASP A 165 -7.21 8.81 -10.10
N ILE A 166 -7.29 7.76 -10.92
CA ILE A 166 -8.41 7.55 -11.83
C ILE A 166 -9.72 7.40 -11.07
N ALA A 167 -9.70 6.66 -9.95
CA ALA A 167 -10.88 6.48 -9.11
C ALA A 167 -11.40 7.81 -8.57
N ARG A 168 -10.52 8.71 -8.08
CA ARG A 168 -10.89 10.03 -7.58
C ARG A 168 -11.45 10.91 -8.69
N GLU A 169 -10.83 10.90 -9.87
CA GLU A 169 -11.35 11.66 -11.01
C GLU A 169 -12.77 11.22 -11.39
N LEU A 170 -13.05 9.91 -11.33
CA LEU A 170 -14.39 9.36 -11.59
C LEU A 170 -15.40 9.64 -10.48
N LEU A 171 -14.98 9.71 -9.22
CA LEU A 171 -15.85 9.90 -8.06
C LEU A 171 -16.24 11.37 -7.85
N ASP A 172 -15.27 12.25 -7.86
CA ASP A 172 -15.45 13.65 -7.46
C ASP A 172 -14.73 14.67 -8.36
N GLY A 173 -14.09 14.23 -9.43
CA GLY A 173 -13.35 15.08 -10.36
C GLY A 173 -12.01 15.57 -9.82
N THR A 174 -11.54 15.06 -8.68
CA THR A 174 -10.23 15.40 -8.13
C THR A 174 -9.15 14.80 -9.03
N VAL A 175 -8.32 15.66 -9.62
CA VAL A 175 -7.19 15.25 -10.48
C VAL A 175 -6.00 14.89 -9.61
N GLY A 176 -5.27 13.83 -10.00
CA GLY A 176 -4.02 13.42 -9.36
C GLY A 176 -2.91 14.48 -9.41
N GLU A 177 -1.76 14.18 -8.84
CA GLU A 177 -0.56 15.04 -8.87
C GLU A 177 0.05 15.13 -10.24
#